data_448f837435f95a9dd1fa3d22634932b8
#
_entry.id   448f837435f95a9dd1fa3d22634932b8
#
_cell.length_a   1.000
_cell.length_b   1.000
_cell.length_c   1.000
_cell.angle_alpha   90.00
_cell.angle_beta   90.00
_cell.angle_gamma   90.00
#
_symmetry.space_group_name_H-M   'P 1'
#
loop_
_entity.id
_entity.type
_entity.pdbx_description
1 polymer ?
#
loop_
_entity_poly.entity_id
_entity_poly.type
_entity_poly.pdbx_seq_one_letter_code
_entity_poly.pdbx_strand_id
1 'polypeptide(L)'
;MKIIGITGGIGSGKTAVLNILKSDYGAFVMEADVLAHCLMKPGQMSYNDIVNAFGQDILMEDGVIDRQKLGQVVFNDEEKLKILNSITHPNVKKAILSSIEEKEIAGCDLYVLEAALLIQDGYLDICDEMWFVYADLEKRIERLCMYRGFTRERAAKVIRSQAPDEYYEMNCVKKIDNSGDIDELKKQISIAMQI
;
A
#
# COMPACT_ATOMS: atom_id res chain seq x y z
N MET A 1 2.89 9.78 19.19
CA MET A 1 1.99 9.07 18.25
C MET A 1 2.58 7.70 17.92
N LYS A 2 1.78 6.61 17.94
CA LYS A 2 2.24 5.28 17.48
C LYS A 2 2.06 5.16 15.97
N ILE A 3 3.07 4.63 15.26
CA ILE A 3 3.06 4.43 13.80
C ILE A 3 3.09 2.93 13.50
N ILE A 4 2.04 2.40 12.88
CA ILE A 4 1.93 0.99 12.51
C ILE A 4 1.98 0.87 10.99
N GLY A 5 2.93 0.11 10.47
CA GLY A 5 2.99 -0.28 9.07
C GLY A 5 2.18 -1.54 8.79
N ILE A 6 1.28 -1.49 7.82
CA ILE A 6 0.46 -2.62 7.39
C ILE A 6 0.93 -3.10 6.03
N THR A 7 1.39 -4.34 5.97
CA THR A 7 1.79 -4.98 4.72
C THR A 7 1.15 -6.36 4.53
N GLY A 8 1.34 -6.96 3.36
CA GLY A 8 0.80 -8.28 3.06
C GLY A 8 0.42 -8.42 1.58
N GLY A 9 0.30 -9.65 1.14
CA GLY A 9 0.05 -9.96 -0.25
C GLY A 9 -1.32 -9.52 -0.79
N ILE A 10 -1.45 -9.52 -2.10
CA ILE A 10 -2.72 -9.24 -2.78
C ILE A 10 -3.80 -10.23 -2.31
N GLY A 11 -5.00 -9.75 -2.04
CA GLY A 11 -6.12 -10.58 -1.58
C GLY A 11 -6.10 -10.94 -0.09
N SER A 12 -5.07 -10.56 0.69
CA SER A 12 -5.01 -10.82 2.14
C SER A 12 -6.08 -10.05 2.94
N GLY A 13 -6.62 -8.96 2.38
CA GLY A 13 -7.68 -8.17 3.03
C GLY A 13 -7.16 -7.07 3.93
N LYS A 14 -6.02 -6.45 3.61
CA LYS A 14 -5.49 -5.27 4.31
C LYS A 14 -6.54 -4.20 4.56
N THR A 15 -7.39 -3.92 3.55
CA THR A 15 -8.48 -2.94 3.67
C THR A 15 -9.43 -3.22 4.84
N ALA A 16 -9.71 -4.48 5.15
CA ALA A 16 -10.55 -4.82 6.32
C ALA A 16 -9.86 -4.44 7.64
N VAL A 17 -8.56 -4.72 7.75
CA VAL A 17 -7.74 -4.34 8.91
C VAL A 17 -7.68 -2.82 9.04
N LEU A 18 -7.43 -2.10 7.94
CA LEU A 18 -7.40 -0.62 7.93
C LEU A 18 -8.73 -0.02 8.38
N ASN A 19 -9.86 -0.56 7.90
CA ASN A 19 -11.19 -0.10 8.30
C ASN A 19 -11.44 -0.29 9.79
N ILE A 20 -11.06 -1.44 10.37
CA ILE A 20 -11.19 -1.69 11.81
C ILE A 20 -10.30 -0.73 12.61
N LEU A 21 -9.03 -0.56 12.22
CA LEU A 21 -8.13 0.38 12.91
C LEU A 21 -8.67 1.83 12.86
N LYS A 22 -9.26 2.22 11.74
CA LYS A 22 -9.87 3.53 11.58
C LYS A 22 -11.14 3.69 12.41
N SER A 23 -12.08 2.72 12.36
CA SER A 23 -13.39 2.83 13.01
C SER A 23 -13.34 2.60 14.52
N ASP A 24 -12.59 1.59 14.95
CA ASP A 24 -12.65 1.10 16.33
C ASP A 24 -11.51 1.69 17.21
N TYR A 25 -10.43 2.19 16.56
CA TYR A 25 -9.25 2.76 17.26
C TYR A 25 -8.93 4.21 16.87
N GLY A 26 -9.73 4.84 16.01
CA GLY A 26 -9.53 6.24 15.64
C GLY A 26 -8.24 6.50 14.83
N ALA A 27 -7.67 5.48 14.20
CA ALA A 27 -6.43 5.60 13.47
C ALA A 27 -6.56 6.56 12.27
N PHE A 28 -5.56 7.40 12.07
CA PHE A 28 -5.35 8.03 10.77
C PHE A 28 -4.69 7.02 9.84
N VAL A 29 -5.31 6.75 8.68
CA VAL A 29 -4.84 5.78 7.70
C VAL A 29 -4.26 6.49 6.49
N MET A 30 -3.00 6.18 6.17
CA MET A 30 -2.30 6.61 4.96
C MET A 30 -2.04 5.41 4.07
N GLU A 31 -2.64 5.40 2.90
CA GLU A 31 -2.41 4.41 1.85
C GLU A 31 -1.41 4.98 0.84
N ALA A 32 -0.19 4.47 0.81
CA ALA A 32 0.90 5.01 -0.02
C ALA A 32 0.58 4.95 -1.52
N ASP A 33 -0.13 3.92 -1.98
CA ASP A 33 -0.55 3.80 -3.38
C ASP A 33 -1.55 4.90 -3.76
N VAL A 34 -2.49 5.23 -2.87
CA VAL A 34 -3.46 6.33 -3.06
C VAL A 34 -2.73 7.68 -3.07
N LEU A 35 -1.80 7.87 -2.13
CA LEU A 35 -0.96 9.07 -2.07
C LEU A 35 -0.14 9.25 -3.34
N ALA A 36 0.53 8.18 -3.82
CA ALA A 36 1.31 8.23 -5.07
C ALA A 36 0.45 8.73 -6.24
N HIS A 37 -0.79 8.24 -6.35
CA HIS A 37 -1.72 8.72 -7.38
C HIS A 37 -2.13 10.18 -7.19
N CYS A 38 -2.29 10.64 -5.95
CA CYS A 38 -2.57 12.05 -5.68
C CYS A 38 -1.40 12.95 -6.10
N LEU A 39 -0.16 12.51 -5.84
CA LEU A 39 1.05 13.27 -6.19
C LEU A 39 1.31 13.36 -7.70
N MET A 40 0.66 12.54 -8.51
CA MET A 40 0.71 12.60 -9.99
C MET A 40 -0.32 13.56 -10.60
N LYS A 41 -1.19 14.19 -9.81
CA LYS A 41 -2.17 15.15 -10.34
C LYS A 41 -1.49 16.47 -10.73
N PRO A 42 -2.04 17.25 -11.68
CA PRO A 42 -1.53 18.57 -12.04
C PRO A 42 -1.27 19.44 -10.81
N GLY A 43 -0.07 20.06 -10.77
CA GLY A 43 0.34 20.90 -9.65
C GLY A 43 0.88 20.15 -8.42
N GLN A 44 0.90 18.83 -8.42
CA GLN A 44 1.47 18.02 -7.35
C GLN A 44 2.95 17.67 -7.61
N MET A 45 3.63 17.20 -6.56
CA MET A 45 5.10 17.05 -6.52
C MET A 45 5.69 16.19 -7.64
N SER A 46 5.02 15.10 -8.04
CA SER A 46 5.56 14.18 -9.05
C SER A 46 5.12 14.52 -10.48
N TYR A 47 4.13 15.40 -10.66
CA TYR A 47 3.49 15.62 -11.95
C TYR A 47 4.48 16.12 -13.02
N ASN A 48 5.18 17.23 -12.74
CA ASN A 48 6.06 17.84 -13.73
C ASN A 48 7.23 16.93 -14.10
N ASP A 49 7.82 16.25 -13.12
CA ASP A 49 8.96 15.37 -13.36
C ASP A 49 8.55 14.14 -14.19
N ILE A 50 7.37 13.60 -13.98
CA ILE A 50 6.83 12.50 -14.78
C ILE A 50 6.55 12.98 -16.22
N VAL A 51 5.91 14.15 -16.40
CA VAL A 51 5.63 14.69 -17.74
C VAL A 51 6.92 15.02 -18.47
N ASN A 52 7.93 15.56 -17.79
CA ASN A 52 9.25 15.82 -18.37
C ASN A 52 9.96 14.54 -18.80
N ALA A 53 9.85 13.46 -18.02
CA ALA A 53 10.51 12.19 -18.30
C ALA A 53 9.82 11.37 -19.39
N PHE A 54 8.49 11.40 -19.47
CA PHE A 54 7.71 10.52 -20.34
C PHE A 54 7.01 11.23 -21.51
N GLY A 55 7.08 12.57 -21.55
CA GLY A 55 6.47 13.37 -22.61
C GLY A 55 4.97 13.64 -22.38
N GLN A 56 4.39 14.43 -23.28
CA GLN A 56 2.98 14.82 -23.20
C GLN A 56 2.01 13.72 -23.69
N ASP A 57 2.50 12.71 -24.37
CA ASP A 57 1.69 11.62 -24.91
C ASP A 57 1.00 10.80 -23.82
N ILE A 58 1.51 10.86 -22.57
CA ILE A 58 0.90 10.23 -21.41
C ILE A 58 -0.25 11.04 -20.80
N LEU A 59 -0.58 12.22 -21.36
CA LEU A 59 -1.64 13.06 -20.83
C LEU A 59 -2.98 12.77 -21.51
N MET A 60 -4.04 13.04 -20.75
CA MET A 60 -5.40 13.19 -21.27
C MET A 60 -5.59 14.62 -21.80
N GLU A 61 -6.71 14.90 -22.48
CA GLU A 61 -7.02 16.22 -23.06
C GLU A 61 -7.08 17.36 -22.01
N ASP A 62 -7.47 17.00 -20.77
CA ASP A 62 -7.53 17.93 -19.63
C ASP A 62 -6.18 18.13 -18.91
N GLY A 63 -5.09 17.55 -19.44
CA GLY A 63 -3.76 17.64 -18.90
C GLY A 63 -3.46 16.71 -17.71
N VAL A 64 -4.39 15.84 -17.33
CA VAL A 64 -4.17 14.84 -16.27
C VAL A 64 -3.37 13.66 -16.84
N ILE A 65 -2.45 13.08 -16.05
CA ILE A 65 -1.72 11.88 -16.46
C ILE A 65 -2.68 10.71 -16.64
N ASP A 66 -2.73 10.16 -17.85
CA ASP A 66 -3.42 8.91 -18.17
C ASP A 66 -2.58 7.73 -17.65
N ARG A 67 -3.01 7.19 -16.51
CA ARG A 67 -2.31 6.09 -15.84
C ARG A 67 -2.27 4.80 -16.67
N GLN A 68 -3.22 4.60 -17.57
CA GLN A 68 -3.18 3.44 -18.46
C GLN A 68 -2.10 3.59 -19.51
N LYS A 69 -1.99 4.77 -20.14
CA LYS A 69 -0.91 5.08 -21.08
C LYS A 69 0.46 5.01 -20.40
N LEU A 70 0.63 5.67 -19.24
CA LEU A 70 1.87 5.61 -18.49
C LEU A 70 2.22 4.16 -18.12
N GLY A 71 1.24 3.39 -17.64
CA GLY A 71 1.41 1.96 -17.33
C GLY A 71 1.87 1.15 -18.54
N GLN A 72 1.30 1.37 -19.74
CA GLN A 72 1.74 0.71 -20.96
C GLN A 72 3.18 1.07 -21.35
N VAL A 73 3.59 2.32 -21.13
CA VAL A 73 4.95 2.79 -21.41
C VAL A 73 6.00 2.13 -20.52
N VAL A 74 5.67 1.88 -19.24
CA VAL A 74 6.63 1.33 -18.26
C VAL A 74 6.53 -0.18 -18.08
N PHE A 75 5.40 -0.82 -18.45
CA PHE A 75 5.11 -2.23 -18.14
C PHE A 75 6.11 -3.22 -18.77
N ASN A 76 6.63 -2.89 -19.98
CA ASN A 76 7.57 -3.74 -20.72
C ASN A 76 8.97 -3.12 -20.83
N ASP A 77 9.28 -2.11 -20.04
CA ASP A 77 10.53 -1.36 -20.09
C ASP A 77 11.04 -1.10 -18.67
N GLU A 78 11.98 -1.94 -18.22
CA GLU A 78 12.54 -1.88 -16.87
C GLU A 78 13.25 -0.55 -16.58
N GLU A 79 13.90 0.06 -17.59
CA GLU A 79 14.57 1.34 -17.42
C GLU A 79 13.56 2.47 -17.21
N LYS A 80 12.47 2.47 -17.97
CA LYS A 80 11.39 3.43 -17.78
C LYS A 80 10.69 3.24 -16.44
N LEU A 81 10.49 1.99 -16.00
CA LEU A 81 9.95 1.70 -14.67
C LEU A 81 10.87 2.23 -13.57
N LYS A 82 12.19 2.06 -13.70
CA LYS A 82 13.18 2.63 -12.76
C LYS A 82 13.11 4.17 -12.73
N ILE A 83 12.97 4.82 -13.89
CA ILE A 83 12.80 6.28 -13.96
C ILE A 83 11.54 6.70 -13.23
N LEU A 84 10.39 6.06 -13.48
CA LEU A 84 9.14 6.38 -12.77
C LEU A 84 9.28 6.20 -11.26
N ASN A 85 9.88 5.10 -10.82
CA ASN A 85 10.09 4.82 -9.40
C ASN A 85 11.06 5.83 -8.75
N SER A 86 12.11 6.25 -9.45
CA SER A 86 13.06 7.26 -8.95
C SER A 86 12.42 8.64 -8.75
N ILE A 87 11.34 8.95 -9.45
CA ILE A 87 10.55 10.17 -9.27
C ILE A 87 9.52 9.98 -8.16
N THR A 88 8.79 8.88 -8.19
CA THR A 88 7.61 8.70 -7.32
C THR A 88 7.97 8.31 -5.89
N HIS A 89 8.91 7.37 -5.67
CA HIS A 89 9.23 6.89 -4.33
C HIS A 89 9.75 7.99 -3.38
N PRO A 90 10.71 8.86 -3.77
CA PRO A 90 11.17 9.94 -2.90
C PRO A 90 10.06 10.94 -2.55
N ASN A 91 9.20 11.28 -3.52
CA ASN A 91 8.11 12.21 -3.31
C ASN A 91 7.03 11.64 -2.40
N VAL A 92 6.68 10.37 -2.56
CA VAL A 92 5.75 9.66 -1.65
C VAL A 92 6.33 9.61 -0.24
N LYS A 93 7.60 9.23 -0.08
CA LYS A 93 8.25 9.17 1.24
C LYS A 93 8.27 10.54 1.92
N LYS A 94 8.61 11.59 1.19
CA LYS A 94 8.58 12.96 1.70
C LYS A 94 7.18 13.39 2.16
N ALA A 95 6.16 13.10 1.36
CA ALA A 95 4.78 13.45 1.70
C ALA A 95 4.27 12.65 2.91
N ILE A 96 4.66 11.37 3.04
CA ILE A 96 4.34 10.56 4.23
C ILE A 96 4.99 11.15 5.48
N LEU A 97 6.29 11.50 5.44
CA LEU A 97 6.98 12.10 6.59
C LEU A 97 6.33 13.43 7.00
N SER A 98 6.02 14.30 6.05
CA SER A 98 5.29 15.55 6.35
C SER A 98 3.91 15.28 6.96
N SER A 99 3.18 14.26 6.48
CA SER A 99 1.90 13.88 7.05
C SER A 99 2.02 13.35 8.47
N ILE A 100 3.08 12.59 8.78
CA ILE A 100 3.36 12.09 10.14
C ILE A 100 3.57 13.27 11.08
N GLU A 101 4.42 14.24 10.72
CA GLU A 101 4.66 15.45 11.51
C GLU A 101 3.39 16.26 11.75
N GLU A 102 2.59 16.49 10.71
CA GLU A 102 1.31 17.20 10.80
C GLU A 102 0.33 16.49 11.76
N LYS A 103 0.23 15.17 11.67
CA LYS A 103 -0.69 14.39 12.53
C LYS A 103 -0.21 14.32 13.97
N GLU A 104 1.09 14.26 14.19
CA GLU A 104 1.66 14.31 15.54
C GLU A 104 1.38 15.65 16.21
N ILE A 105 1.60 16.78 15.51
CA ILE A 105 1.26 18.12 16.00
C ILE A 105 -0.25 18.27 16.26
N ALA A 106 -1.08 17.63 15.45
CA ALA A 106 -2.53 17.62 15.62
C ALA A 106 -3.03 16.72 16.77
N GLY A 107 -2.13 16.02 17.49
CA GLY A 107 -2.47 15.16 18.61
C GLY A 107 -3.08 13.82 18.20
N CYS A 108 -2.73 13.30 17.03
CA CYS A 108 -3.14 11.98 16.60
C CYS A 108 -2.42 10.91 17.43
N ASP A 109 -3.13 9.94 17.99
CA ASP A 109 -2.55 8.89 18.82
C ASP A 109 -2.02 7.72 17.97
N LEU A 110 -2.69 7.43 16.85
CA LEU A 110 -2.40 6.27 16.02
C LEU A 110 -2.35 6.64 14.53
N TYR A 111 -1.18 6.46 13.92
CA TYR A 111 -0.96 6.59 12.48
C TYR A 111 -0.75 5.20 11.88
N VAL A 112 -1.50 4.86 10.83
CA VAL A 112 -1.38 3.58 10.11
C VAL A 112 -0.94 3.85 8.70
N LEU A 113 0.21 3.29 8.31
CA LEU A 113 0.77 3.39 6.97
C LEU A 113 0.58 2.06 6.24
N GLU A 114 -0.09 2.08 5.10
CA GLU A 114 -0.24 0.89 4.24
C GLU A 114 0.49 1.09 2.92
N ALA A 115 1.33 0.13 2.56
CA ALA A 115 1.84 -0.05 1.22
C ALA A 115 2.18 -1.52 0.94
N ALA A 116 2.13 -1.89 -0.33
CA ALA A 116 2.49 -3.25 -0.74
C ALA A 116 3.99 -3.53 -0.56
N LEU A 117 4.84 -2.52 -0.66
CA LEU A 117 6.31 -2.61 -0.64
C LEU A 117 6.95 -1.90 0.56
N LEU A 118 6.23 -1.77 1.70
CA LEU A 118 6.72 -1.07 2.89
C LEU A 118 8.12 -1.52 3.34
N ILE A 119 8.38 -2.82 3.31
CA ILE A 119 9.65 -3.39 3.76
C ILE A 119 10.76 -3.03 2.76
N GLN A 120 10.50 -3.22 1.46
CA GLN A 120 11.46 -2.99 0.37
C GLN A 120 11.82 -1.50 0.22
N ASP A 121 10.86 -0.62 0.47
CA ASP A 121 11.01 0.83 0.32
C ASP A 121 11.60 1.51 1.57
N GLY A 122 12.03 0.71 2.57
CA GLY A 122 12.75 1.21 3.75
C GLY A 122 11.87 2.00 4.72
N TYR A 123 10.63 1.56 4.94
CA TYR A 123 9.74 2.16 5.94
C TYR A 123 9.86 1.51 7.33
N LEU A 124 10.71 0.48 7.48
CA LEU A 124 10.97 -0.17 8.76
C LEU A 124 11.48 0.82 9.83
N ASP A 125 12.28 1.80 9.42
CA ASP A 125 12.84 2.82 10.34
C ASP A 125 11.82 3.93 10.71
N ILE A 126 10.66 3.95 10.04
CA ILE A 126 9.63 4.98 10.25
C ILE A 126 8.50 4.42 11.12
N CYS A 127 8.21 3.13 11.01
CA CYS A 127 7.14 2.48 11.73
C CYS A 127 7.64 1.91 13.05
N ASP A 128 6.92 2.16 14.15
CA ASP A 128 7.21 1.53 15.45
C ASP A 128 6.97 0.03 15.42
N GLU A 129 5.97 -0.40 14.64
CA GLU A 129 5.63 -1.80 14.43
C GLU A 129 5.24 -2.06 12.97
N MET A 130 5.66 -3.21 12.45
CA MET A 130 5.19 -3.74 11.17
C MET A 130 4.25 -4.91 11.40
N TRP A 131 3.06 -4.87 10.80
CA TRP A 131 2.07 -5.94 10.87
C TRP A 131 1.88 -6.60 9.51
N PHE A 132 1.98 -7.92 9.48
CA PHE A 132 1.71 -8.73 8.30
C PHE A 132 0.25 -9.20 8.30
N VAL A 133 -0.53 -8.75 7.33
CA VAL A 133 -1.89 -9.26 7.11
C VAL A 133 -1.81 -10.48 6.20
N TYR A 134 -2.07 -11.63 6.79
CA TYR A 134 -2.09 -12.93 6.15
C TYR A 134 -3.53 -13.34 5.80
N ALA A 135 -3.68 -14.16 4.78
CA ALA A 135 -4.87 -14.99 4.55
C ALA A 135 -4.48 -16.22 3.73
N ASP A 136 -5.16 -17.33 3.96
CA ASP A 136 -4.97 -18.57 3.21
C ASP A 136 -5.05 -18.36 1.71
N LEU A 137 -4.22 -19.12 0.96
CA LEU A 137 -4.12 -19.00 -0.50
C LEU A 137 -5.50 -19.09 -1.19
N GLU A 138 -6.34 -20.04 -0.80
CA GLU A 138 -7.67 -20.19 -1.38
C GLU A 138 -8.57 -18.99 -1.10
N LYS A 139 -8.53 -18.44 0.12
CA LYS A 139 -9.25 -17.21 0.48
C LYS A 139 -8.80 -16.01 -0.35
N ARG A 140 -7.49 -15.88 -0.57
CA ARG A 140 -6.92 -14.82 -1.42
C ARG A 140 -7.40 -14.97 -2.86
N ILE A 141 -7.38 -16.20 -3.43
CA ILE A 141 -7.87 -16.48 -4.78
C ILE A 141 -9.36 -16.16 -4.89
N GLU A 142 -10.19 -16.64 -3.96
CA GLU A 142 -11.64 -16.37 -3.92
C GLU A 142 -11.93 -14.87 -3.93
N ARG A 143 -11.25 -14.09 -3.08
CA ARG A 143 -11.41 -12.64 -3.01
C ARG A 143 -11.02 -11.94 -4.31
N LEU A 144 -9.94 -12.36 -4.96
CA LEU A 144 -9.51 -11.79 -6.24
C LEU A 144 -10.48 -12.09 -7.37
N CYS A 145 -11.05 -13.30 -7.40
CA CYS A 145 -12.09 -13.66 -8.35
C CYS A 145 -13.36 -12.83 -8.12
N MET A 146 -13.82 -12.74 -6.88
CA MET A 146 -15.07 -12.07 -6.51
C MET A 146 -15.01 -10.55 -6.69
N TYR A 147 -13.94 -9.90 -6.21
CA TYR A 147 -13.89 -8.44 -6.11
C TYR A 147 -13.07 -7.76 -7.22
N ARG A 148 -12.21 -8.53 -7.94
CA ARG A 148 -11.37 -7.97 -9.01
C ARG A 148 -11.58 -8.63 -10.38
N GLY A 149 -12.51 -9.59 -10.47
CA GLY A 149 -12.83 -10.27 -11.72
C GLY A 149 -11.67 -11.10 -12.30
N PHE A 150 -10.72 -11.56 -11.47
CA PHE A 150 -9.64 -12.41 -11.93
C PHE A 150 -10.15 -13.84 -12.19
N THR A 151 -9.54 -14.54 -13.16
CA THR A 151 -9.67 -16.01 -13.20
C THR A 151 -8.83 -16.61 -12.07
N ARG A 152 -9.14 -17.85 -11.66
CA ARG A 152 -8.36 -18.55 -10.62
C ARG A 152 -6.88 -18.67 -11.00
N GLU A 153 -6.60 -18.99 -12.27
CA GLU A 153 -5.23 -19.12 -12.80
C GLU A 153 -4.48 -17.78 -12.70
N ARG A 154 -5.14 -16.68 -13.10
CA ARG A 154 -4.56 -15.33 -13.00
C ARG A 154 -4.31 -14.95 -11.54
N ALA A 155 -5.26 -15.20 -10.66
CA ALA A 155 -5.14 -14.92 -9.24
C ALA A 155 -3.95 -15.68 -8.63
N ALA A 156 -3.86 -16.99 -8.86
CA ALA A 156 -2.76 -17.81 -8.39
C ALA A 156 -1.40 -17.39 -8.96
N LYS A 157 -1.33 -16.97 -10.23
CA LYS A 157 -0.10 -16.48 -10.85
C LYS A 157 0.37 -15.18 -10.19
N VAL A 158 -0.54 -14.22 -9.96
CA VAL A 158 -0.21 -12.93 -9.34
C VAL A 158 0.21 -13.13 -7.88
N ILE A 159 -0.45 -14.01 -7.12
CA ILE A 159 -0.05 -14.31 -5.74
C ILE A 159 1.37 -14.90 -5.71
N ARG A 160 1.68 -15.85 -6.60
CA ARG A 160 3.01 -16.48 -6.67
C ARG A 160 4.14 -15.55 -7.13
N SER A 161 3.83 -14.45 -7.80
CA SER A 161 4.84 -13.45 -8.21
C SER A 161 5.20 -12.47 -7.08
N GLN A 162 4.51 -12.50 -5.96
CA GLN A 162 4.83 -11.69 -4.78
C GLN A 162 5.87 -12.38 -3.89
N ALA A 163 6.42 -11.64 -2.93
CA ALA A 163 7.27 -12.21 -1.90
C ALA A 163 6.51 -13.33 -1.14
N PRO A 164 7.20 -14.41 -0.74
CA PRO A 164 6.58 -15.49 0.04
C PRO A 164 6.21 -15.00 1.46
N ASP A 165 5.30 -15.73 2.11
CA ASP A 165 4.79 -15.32 3.43
C ASP A 165 5.90 -15.26 4.49
N GLU A 166 6.91 -16.13 4.39
CA GLU A 166 8.09 -16.15 5.27
C GLU A 166 8.86 -14.82 5.23
N TYR A 167 8.91 -14.17 4.07
CA TYR A 167 9.54 -12.84 3.95
C TYR A 167 8.85 -11.80 4.83
N TYR A 168 7.52 -11.80 4.86
CA TYR A 168 6.76 -10.89 5.71
C TYR A 168 6.89 -11.28 7.18
N GLU A 169 6.83 -12.58 7.52
CA GLU A 169 6.98 -13.08 8.89
C GLU A 169 8.34 -12.71 9.51
N MET A 170 9.41 -12.70 8.72
CA MET A 170 10.76 -12.31 9.19
C MET A 170 10.89 -10.81 9.46
N ASN A 171 10.08 -9.97 8.82
CA ASN A 171 10.20 -8.50 8.88
C ASN A 171 9.07 -7.82 9.65
N CYS A 172 8.06 -8.57 10.09
CA CYS A 172 6.91 -8.03 10.80
C CYS A 172 6.85 -8.62 12.22
N VAL A 173 6.55 -7.76 13.19
CA VAL A 173 6.46 -8.17 14.61
C VAL A 173 5.14 -8.84 14.96
N LYS A 174 4.10 -8.64 14.14
CA LYS A 174 2.78 -9.22 14.33
C LYS A 174 2.23 -9.77 13.01
N LYS A 175 1.59 -10.95 13.10
CA LYS A 175 0.82 -11.56 12.02
C LYS A 175 -0.66 -11.49 12.37
N ILE A 176 -1.45 -10.90 11.48
CA ILE A 176 -2.91 -10.80 11.59
C ILE A 176 -3.51 -11.74 10.56
N ASP A 177 -4.08 -12.85 11.01
CA ASP A 177 -4.70 -13.84 10.14
C ASP A 177 -6.14 -13.44 9.80
N ASN A 178 -6.37 -13.11 8.54
CA ASN A 178 -7.66 -12.73 7.99
C ASN A 178 -8.27 -13.86 7.12
N SER A 179 -8.04 -15.12 7.47
CA SER A 179 -8.67 -16.27 6.80
C SER A 179 -10.07 -16.56 7.31
N GLY A 180 -10.36 -16.18 8.55
CA GLY A 180 -11.64 -16.37 9.24
C GLY A 180 -12.68 -15.28 8.96
N ASP A 181 -13.60 -15.13 9.91
CA ASP A 181 -14.64 -14.12 9.86
C ASP A 181 -14.18 -12.75 10.44
N ILE A 182 -15.09 -11.76 10.36
CA ILE A 182 -14.80 -10.40 10.82
C ILE A 182 -14.64 -10.31 12.35
N ASP A 183 -15.32 -11.15 13.12
CA ASP A 183 -15.26 -11.12 14.58
C ASP A 183 -13.93 -11.72 15.08
N GLU A 184 -13.45 -12.75 14.41
CA GLU A 184 -12.10 -13.30 14.65
C GLU A 184 -11.02 -12.28 14.30
N LEU A 185 -11.15 -11.59 13.17
CA LEU A 185 -10.25 -10.54 12.77
C LEU A 185 -10.20 -9.39 13.80
N LYS A 186 -11.37 -8.93 14.29
CA LYS A 186 -11.46 -7.91 15.35
C LYS A 186 -10.78 -8.34 16.64
N LYS A 187 -10.95 -9.59 17.05
CA LYS A 187 -10.26 -10.14 18.24
C LYS A 187 -8.75 -10.11 18.09
N GLN A 188 -8.22 -10.54 16.95
CA GLN A 188 -6.78 -10.52 16.68
C GLN A 188 -6.21 -9.09 16.71
N ILE A 189 -6.91 -8.13 16.07
CA ILE A 189 -6.51 -6.72 16.11
C ILE A 189 -6.56 -6.19 17.53
N SER A 190 -7.59 -6.51 18.32
CA SER A 190 -7.69 -6.10 19.73
C SER A 190 -6.51 -6.61 20.56
N ILE A 191 -6.12 -7.87 20.39
CA ILE A 191 -4.95 -8.44 21.07
C ILE A 191 -3.67 -7.73 20.60
N ALA A 192 -3.53 -7.50 19.31
CA ALA A 192 -2.36 -6.84 18.74
C ALA A 192 -2.21 -5.37 19.22
N MET A 193 -3.30 -4.69 19.50
CA MET A 193 -3.30 -3.30 20.01
C MET A 193 -3.00 -3.18 21.50
N GLN A 194 -3.11 -4.25 22.30
CA GLN A 194 -2.92 -4.23 23.77
C GLN A 194 -1.45 -4.40 24.20
N ILE A 195 -0.56 -4.77 23.30
CA ILE A 195 0.86 -5.00 23.53
C ILE A 195 1.67 -3.86 22.90
#